data_ba91fc6e93e7253c0eda200388bf4d5d
#
_entry.id   ba91fc6e93e7253c0eda200388bf4d5d
#
_cell.length_a   1.000
_cell.length_b   1.000
_cell.length_c   1.000
_cell.angle_alpha   90.00
_cell.angle_beta   90.00
_cell.angle_gamma   90.00
#
_symmetry.space_group_name_H-M   'P 1'
#
loop_
_entity.id
_entity.type
_entity.pdbx_description
1 polymer ?
#
loop_
_entity_poly.entity_id
_entity_poly.type
_entity_poly.pdbx_seq_one_letter_code
_entity_poly.pdbx_strand_id
1 'polypeptide(L)'
;MFYITFSKRKPQNARFTCKNHTFLCLPLVGPHVSLSSKRLLAEEKQNVSIACNATGRPSPLITWSKLVGSLAGDGIKAQDGTLKIYNVTRKEGSIYICKAESILGSATDTVQLMFFSSLRFTVRPPQEVTPFIGSTLRLSCSAESDLSPTTYWRKEGKSTLSLDSNVLLNGTLVLQTIKKTHEGSYICKASNALTTIEAKVKINSPIATSCSVIKKYVSSVSGNYVIDPDGEGGLAPFSVFCDMTDKSGVGVTVISHDSESRTHVKGYERPGSYSRDIHYTGANLSQLANLTRVSLQCEQFIKYECHGSIFWFPHQADSWWVSRDSEKMTYWGGASPGSGKCACGMTNSCADPNTVCNCDKNDLEWRGDSGPLTDRSKLPVKQLRFGDTGHGGEEGYYTLGKLKCFGIA
;
A
#
# COMPACT_ATOMS: atom_id res chain seq x y z
N MET A 1 8.35 -61.13 64.26
CA MET A 1 7.48 -61.77 63.24
C MET A 1 6.06 -61.51 63.70
N PHE A 2 5.32 -60.56 63.02
CA PHE A 2 3.98 -60.18 63.41
C PHE A 2 2.98 -60.88 62.47
N TYR A 3 2.13 -61.72 63.03
CA TYR A 3 1.04 -62.36 62.30
C TYR A 3 -0.20 -61.46 62.38
N ILE A 4 -0.74 -61.00 61.21
CA ILE A 4 -1.99 -60.32 61.11
C ILE A 4 -3.03 -61.32 60.59
N THR A 5 -4.01 -61.66 61.39
CA THR A 5 -5.13 -62.51 61.00
C THR A 5 -6.24 -61.63 60.43
N PHE A 6 -6.62 -61.82 59.15
CA PHE A 6 -7.73 -61.12 58.49
C PHE A 6 -9.04 -61.88 58.71
N SER A 7 -10.03 -61.22 59.31
CA SER A 7 -11.43 -61.68 59.32
C SER A 7 -12.17 -61.15 58.08
N LYS A 8 -12.87 -62.01 57.35
CA LYS A 8 -13.65 -61.75 56.12
C LYS A 8 -14.98 -60.98 56.33
N ARG A 9 -15.03 -59.95 57.15
CA ARG A 9 -16.19 -59.04 57.21
C ARG A 9 -15.68 -57.62 57.14
N LYS A 10 -16.12 -56.89 56.13
CA LYS A 10 -15.91 -55.44 56.05
C LYS A 10 -16.52 -54.77 57.27
N PRO A 11 -15.78 -54.01 58.08
CA PRO A 11 -16.32 -53.00 58.95
C PRO A 11 -15.86 -51.59 58.53
N GLN A 12 -16.79 -50.69 58.40
CA GLN A 12 -16.52 -49.27 58.59
C GLN A 12 -16.05 -49.11 60.04
N ASN A 13 -14.84 -48.54 60.28
CA ASN A 13 -14.21 -48.30 61.56
C ASN A 13 -13.66 -49.56 62.28
N ALA A 14 -12.68 -50.23 61.69
CA ALA A 14 -11.90 -51.25 62.41
C ALA A 14 -10.88 -50.58 63.35
N ARG A 15 -11.13 -50.67 64.66
CA ARG A 15 -10.08 -50.46 65.69
C ARG A 15 -9.24 -51.71 65.75
N PHE A 16 -7.93 -51.57 65.42
CA PHE A 16 -6.96 -52.64 65.57
C PHE A 16 -6.27 -52.46 66.91
N THR A 17 -6.32 -53.48 67.81
CA THR A 17 -5.56 -53.52 69.05
C THR A 17 -4.24 -54.26 68.84
N CYS A 18 -3.14 -53.54 68.95
CA CYS A 18 -1.82 -54.15 69.07
C CYS A 18 -1.55 -54.48 70.53
N LYS A 19 -1.11 -55.71 70.87
CA LYS A 19 -0.80 -56.13 72.26
C LYS A 19 0.22 -55.15 72.89
N ASN A 20 -0.19 -54.54 74.01
CA ASN A 20 0.57 -53.75 74.99
C ASN A 20 0.78 -52.25 74.80
N HIS A 21 0.19 -51.54 73.80
CA HIS A 21 0.07 -50.09 73.85
C HIS A 21 -1.08 -49.63 72.96
N THR A 22 -1.88 -48.70 73.43
CA THR A 22 -3.01 -48.08 72.67
C THR A 22 -2.46 -47.12 71.64
N PHE A 23 -1.98 -47.67 70.53
CA PHE A 23 -1.64 -46.87 69.34
C PHE A 23 -2.77 -46.97 68.31
N LEU A 24 -3.18 -45.86 67.74
CA LEU A 24 -4.06 -45.86 66.59
C LEU A 24 -3.32 -46.54 65.42
N CYS A 25 -3.55 -47.85 65.23
CA CYS A 25 -3.07 -48.54 64.02
C CYS A 25 -3.86 -48.08 62.83
N LEU A 26 -3.33 -47.18 62.09
CA LEU A 26 -3.92 -46.74 60.81
C LEU A 26 -3.74 -47.89 59.80
N PRO A 27 -4.77 -48.18 58.96
CA PRO A 27 -4.67 -49.25 57.97
C PRO A 27 -3.49 -48.98 56.99
N LEU A 28 -2.76 -50.03 56.69
CA LEU A 28 -1.75 -50.03 55.66
C LEU A 28 -2.43 -49.87 54.30
N VAL A 29 -1.97 -48.92 53.50
CA VAL A 29 -2.53 -48.61 52.18
C VAL A 29 -1.37 -48.61 51.17
N GLY A 30 -1.50 -49.44 50.15
CA GLY A 30 -0.51 -49.46 49.04
C GLY A 30 -0.39 -48.11 48.32
N PRO A 31 0.74 -47.90 47.63
CA PRO A 31 0.94 -46.66 46.87
C PRO A 31 -0.13 -46.46 45.81
N HIS A 32 -0.60 -45.23 45.72
CA HIS A 32 -1.41 -44.74 44.62
C HIS A 32 -0.78 -43.43 44.11
N VAL A 33 -0.70 -43.27 42.78
CA VAL A 33 -0.07 -42.10 42.14
C VAL A 33 -1.00 -41.51 41.15
N SER A 34 -1.01 -40.17 41.05
CA SER A 34 -1.76 -39.43 40.04
C SER A 34 -1.00 -38.18 39.56
N LEU A 35 -1.05 -37.96 38.30
CA LEU A 35 -0.55 -36.72 37.63
C LEU A 35 -1.72 -35.84 37.23
N SER A 36 -1.53 -34.54 37.29
CA SER A 36 -2.55 -33.52 36.93
C SER A 36 -2.97 -33.54 35.46
N SER A 37 -2.07 -34.04 34.58
CA SER A 37 -2.30 -34.17 33.15
C SER A 37 -1.57 -35.39 32.57
N LYS A 38 -2.15 -35.97 31.52
CA LYS A 38 -1.50 -37.06 30.75
C LYS A 38 -0.67 -36.55 29.56
N ARG A 39 -0.94 -35.31 29.14
CA ARG A 39 -0.22 -34.62 28.03
C ARG A 39 0.11 -33.23 28.46
N LEU A 40 1.31 -32.78 28.19
CA LEU A 40 1.79 -31.43 28.42
C LEU A 40 2.38 -30.88 27.14
N LEU A 41 1.90 -29.75 26.71
CA LEU A 41 2.42 -29.03 25.56
C LEU A 41 3.33 -27.91 26.04
N ALA A 42 4.51 -27.80 25.47
CA ALA A 42 5.49 -26.77 25.80
C ALA A 42 6.11 -26.16 24.55
N GLU A 43 6.47 -24.89 24.63
CA GLU A 43 7.36 -24.25 23.67
C GLU A 43 8.82 -24.45 24.04
N GLU A 44 9.70 -24.44 23.05
CA GLU A 44 11.14 -24.47 23.31
C GLU A 44 11.56 -23.30 24.21
N LYS A 45 12.55 -23.55 25.09
CA LYS A 45 13.08 -22.59 26.07
C LYS A 45 12.15 -22.26 27.25
N GLN A 46 10.96 -22.80 27.33
CA GLN A 46 10.12 -22.70 28.52
C GLN A 46 10.67 -23.51 29.68
N ASN A 47 10.19 -23.18 30.89
CA ASN A 47 10.41 -23.99 32.07
C ASN A 47 9.13 -24.81 32.34
N VAL A 48 9.27 -26.10 32.46
CA VAL A 48 8.17 -27.05 32.68
C VAL A 48 8.25 -27.60 34.11
N SER A 49 7.10 -27.70 34.80
CA SER A 49 6.98 -28.26 36.11
C SER A 49 5.82 -29.27 36.14
N ILE A 50 6.13 -30.51 36.57
CA ILE A 50 5.16 -31.62 36.61
C ILE A 50 5.11 -32.15 38.04
N ALA A 51 3.98 -31.96 38.72
CA ALA A 51 3.77 -32.45 40.06
C ALA A 51 3.20 -33.89 40.03
N CYS A 52 3.81 -34.76 40.80
CA CYS A 52 3.33 -36.10 41.03
C CYS A 52 2.77 -36.21 42.46
N ASN A 53 1.47 -36.53 42.56
CA ASN A 53 0.80 -36.76 43.84
C ASN A 53 0.81 -38.24 44.13
N ALA A 54 1.42 -38.62 45.25
CA ALA A 54 1.43 -39.98 45.69
C ALA A 54 0.80 -40.10 47.10
N THR A 55 -0.03 -41.10 47.28
CA THR A 55 -0.66 -41.40 48.54
C THR A 55 -0.40 -42.89 48.92
N GLY A 56 -0.27 -43.17 50.21
CA GLY A 56 -0.03 -44.51 50.71
C GLY A 56 0.37 -44.49 52.20
N ARG A 57 0.36 -45.65 52.82
CA ARG A 57 0.84 -45.81 54.19
C ARG A 57 1.63 -47.15 54.30
N PRO A 58 2.89 -47.10 54.56
CA PRO A 58 3.77 -45.92 54.76
C PRO A 58 3.79 -45.01 53.55
N SER A 59 4.14 -43.72 53.78
CA SER A 59 4.29 -42.73 52.69
C SER A 59 5.25 -43.25 51.62
N PRO A 60 4.85 -43.31 50.36
CA PRO A 60 5.69 -43.80 49.28
C PRO A 60 6.79 -42.82 48.90
N LEU A 61 7.90 -43.35 48.50
CA LEU A 61 9.00 -42.62 47.88
C LEU A 61 8.66 -42.36 46.41
N ILE A 62 8.73 -41.12 45.98
CA ILE A 62 8.48 -40.73 44.59
C ILE A 62 9.83 -40.71 43.86
N THR A 63 9.88 -41.37 42.70
CA THR A 63 11.00 -41.32 41.76
C THR A 63 10.48 -41.00 40.36
N TRP A 64 11.27 -40.24 39.60
CA TRP A 64 10.99 -39.91 38.23
C TRP A 64 11.94 -40.67 37.30
N SER A 65 11.43 -41.05 36.13
CA SER A 65 12.22 -41.62 35.04
C SER A 65 11.70 -41.14 33.69
N LYS A 66 12.51 -41.26 32.65
CA LYS A 66 12.16 -40.96 31.26
C LYS A 66 12.06 -42.30 30.52
N LEU A 67 11.02 -42.48 29.69
CA LEU A 67 10.80 -43.74 28.97
C LEU A 67 11.96 -44.05 28.04
N VAL A 68 12.54 -43.04 27.40
CA VAL A 68 13.69 -43.16 26.51
C VAL A 68 14.76 -42.16 26.95
N GLY A 69 15.97 -42.66 27.27
CA GLY A 69 17.08 -41.85 27.72
C GLY A 69 17.17 -41.70 29.26
N SER A 70 18.08 -40.86 29.73
CA SER A 70 18.32 -40.57 31.15
C SER A 70 17.67 -39.25 31.56
N LEU A 71 17.29 -39.13 32.86
CA LEU A 71 16.94 -37.86 33.49
C LEU A 71 18.20 -37.03 33.87
N ALA A 72 19.40 -37.54 33.66
CA ALA A 72 20.62 -36.84 33.99
C ALA A 72 20.89 -35.72 32.95
N GLY A 73 20.83 -34.46 33.39
CA GLY A 73 21.11 -33.26 32.60
C GLY A 73 21.03 -32.03 33.48
N ASP A 74 21.80 -30.99 33.16
CA ASP A 74 21.93 -29.75 33.95
C ASP A 74 20.63 -28.96 34.12
N GLY A 75 19.60 -29.26 33.33
CA GLY A 75 18.31 -28.58 33.36
C GLY A 75 17.17 -29.39 33.98
N ILE A 76 17.38 -30.58 34.54
CA ILE A 76 16.31 -31.43 35.08
C ILE A 76 16.52 -31.65 36.58
N LYS A 77 15.52 -31.32 37.40
CA LYS A 77 15.52 -31.47 38.84
C LYS A 77 14.24 -32.18 39.30
N ALA A 78 14.40 -33.25 40.08
CA ALA A 78 13.30 -33.90 40.76
C ALA A 78 13.42 -33.60 42.26
N GLN A 79 12.44 -32.91 42.83
CA GLN A 79 12.41 -32.53 44.23
C GLN A 79 10.97 -32.50 44.73
N ASP A 80 10.76 -33.01 45.95
CA ASP A 80 9.43 -33.01 46.62
C ASP A 80 8.28 -33.56 45.75
N GLY A 81 8.55 -34.61 44.98
CA GLY A 81 7.60 -35.21 44.06
C GLY A 81 7.40 -34.42 42.74
N THR A 82 8.02 -33.27 42.59
CA THR A 82 7.90 -32.44 41.39
C THR A 82 9.09 -32.57 40.47
N LEU A 83 8.86 -32.83 39.19
CA LEU A 83 9.86 -32.81 38.14
C LEU A 83 9.87 -31.42 37.51
N LYS A 84 10.99 -30.71 37.57
CA LYS A 84 11.22 -29.42 36.93
C LYS A 84 12.22 -29.57 35.80
N ILE A 85 11.87 -29.09 34.62
CA ILE A 85 12.74 -29.08 33.43
C ILE A 85 12.89 -27.66 32.98
N TYR A 86 14.11 -27.14 33.01
CA TYR A 86 14.42 -25.76 32.65
C TYR A 86 14.89 -25.64 31.22
N ASN A 87 14.48 -24.60 30.54
CA ASN A 87 14.89 -24.27 29.17
C ASN A 87 14.74 -25.47 28.22
N VAL A 88 13.53 -26.05 28.22
CA VAL A 88 13.23 -27.29 27.47
C VAL A 88 13.51 -27.15 25.99
N THR A 89 14.06 -28.21 25.40
CA THR A 89 14.26 -28.34 23.96
C THR A 89 13.51 -29.55 23.44
N ARG A 90 13.42 -29.76 22.14
CA ARG A 90 12.74 -30.91 21.54
C ARG A 90 13.35 -32.25 21.99
N LYS A 91 14.62 -32.26 22.51
CA LYS A 91 15.28 -33.44 23.07
C LYS A 91 14.63 -33.93 24.35
N GLU A 92 14.00 -33.05 25.11
CA GLU A 92 13.25 -33.38 26.33
C GLU A 92 11.85 -33.94 26.03
N GLY A 93 11.37 -33.86 24.76
CA GLY A 93 10.13 -34.50 24.34
C GLY A 93 10.14 -36.01 24.56
N SER A 94 9.36 -36.51 25.51
CA SER A 94 9.30 -37.91 25.88
C SER A 94 8.09 -38.16 26.77
N ILE A 95 7.92 -39.43 27.14
CA ILE A 95 7.05 -39.86 28.24
C ILE A 95 7.87 -39.88 29.51
N TYR A 96 7.41 -39.13 30.51
CA TYR A 96 7.98 -39.12 31.87
C TYR A 96 7.11 -39.98 32.76
N ILE A 97 7.74 -40.79 33.60
CA ILE A 97 7.11 -41.78 34.48
C ILE A 97 7.35 -41.34 35.91
N CYS A 98 6.28 -41.08 36.65
CA CYS A 98 6.33 -41.00 38.10
C CYS A 98 6.07 -42.35 38.69
N LYS A 99 6.99 -42.86 39.52
CA LYS A 99 6.87 -44.09 40.30
C LYS A 99 6.81 -43.73 41.77
N ALA A 100 5.77 -44.23 42.46
CA ALA A 100 5.65 -44.17 43.91
C ALA A 100 5.87 -45.62 44.50
N GLU A 101 6.79 -45.77 45.42
CA GLU A 101 7.20 -47.05 45.93
C GLU A 101 7.19 -47.07 47.47
N SER A 102 6.64 -48.12 48.06
CA SER A 102 6.70 -48.41 49.50
C SER A 102 6.93 -49.89 49.71
N ILE A 103 7.01 -50.31 50.98
CA ILE A 103 7.11 -51.75 51.36
C ILE A 103 5.90 -52.56 50.91
N LEU A 104 4.80 -51.92 50.53
CA LEU A 104 3.56 -52.57 50.06
C LEU A 104 3.42 -52.66 48.54
N GLY A 105 4.46 -52.26 47.82
CA GLY A 105 4.50 -52.31 46.37
C GLY A 105 4.76 -50.96 45.72
N SER A 106 4.47 -50.86 44.43
CA SER A 106 4.68 -49.65 43.67
C SER A 106 3.48 -49.33 42.74
N ALA A 107 3.29 -48.04 42.47
CA ALA A 107 2.37 -47.54 41.46
C ALA A 107 3.08 -46.56 40.52
N THR A 108 2.66 -46.50 39.28
CA THR A 108 3.22 -45.59 38.28
C THR A 108 2.11 -44.80 37.56
N ASP A 109 2.46 -43.59 37.15
CA ASP A 109 1.64 -42.79 36.26
C ASP A 109 2.54 -42.05 35.25
N THR A 110 2.00 -41.69 34.09
CA THR A 110 2.81 -41.18 32.99
C THR A 110 2.26 -39.87 32.42
N VAL A 111 3.16 -39.00 32.00
CA VAL A 111 2.83 -37.76 31.23
C VAL A 111 3.69 -37.66 29.98
N GLN A 112 3.08 -37.35 28.90
CA GLN A 112 3.78 -37.09 27.63
C GLN A 112 4.05 -35.59 27.49
N LEU A 113 5.34 -35.22 27.42
CA LEU A 113 5.79 -33.86 27.07
C LEU A 113 5.95 -33.77 25.54
N MET A 114 5.19 -32.89 24.93
CA MET A 114 5.19 -32.63 23.52
C MET A 114 5.54 -31.17 23.26
N PHE A 115 6.17 -30.90 22.11
CA PHE A 115 6.55 -29.55 21.69
C PHE A 115 5.68 -29.10 20.54
N PHE A 116 5.45 -27.80 20.50
CA PHE A 116 4.86 -27.13 19.36
C PHE A 116 5.70 -25.89 19.00
N SER A 117 5.70 -25.51 17.72
CA SER A 117 6.24 -24.24 17.29
C SER A 117 5.25 -23.13 17.58
N SER A 118 5.76 -22.01 18.11
CA SER A 118 4.94 -20.83 18.36
C SER A 118 4.32 -20.29 17.08
N LEU A 119 3.15 -19.68 17.21
CA LEU A 119 2.48 -19.02 16.12
C LEU A 119 3.29 -17.80 15.66
N ARG A 120 3.68 -17.77 14.37
CA ARG A 120 4.43 -16.67 13.78
C ARG A 120 3.96 -16.36 12.37
N PHE A 121 4.08 -15.10 11.96
CA PHE A 121 3.84 -14.73 10.58
C PHE A 121 4.95 -15.24 9.67
N THR A 122 4.58 -15.92 8.59
CA THR A 122 5.46 -16.25 7.46
C THR A 122 5.46 -15.14 6.42
N VAL A 123 4.30 -14.47 6.22
CA VAL A 123 4.17 -13.25 5.44
C VAL A 123 3.42 -12.23 6.29
N ARG A 124 4.07 -11.09 6.51
CA ARG A 124 3.48 -9.97 7.25
C ARG A 124 3.18 -8.82 6.30
N PRO A 125 1.99 -8.20 6.36
CA PRO A 125 1.70 -7.01 5.58
C PRO A 125 2.64 -5.85 5.98
N PRO A 126 2.92 -4.91 5.06
CA PRO A 126 3.68 -3.70 5.38
C PRO A 126 2.92 -2.83 6.40
N GLN A 127 3.63 -1.93 7.08
CA GLN A 127 3.00 -1.05 8.08
C GLN A 127 2.09 0.01 7.44
N GLU A 128 2.44 0.47 6.24
CA GLU A 128 1.69 1.49 5.50
C GLU A 128 1.77 1.22 4.00
N VAL A 129 0.71 1.56 3.27
CA VAL A 129 0.61 1.51 1.81
C VAL A 129 -0.20 2.70 1.29
N THR A 130 0.18 3.18 0.11
CA THR A 130 -0.45 4.36 -0.54
C THR A 130 -0.92 4.04 -1.96
N PRO A 131 -1.92 3.13 -2.13
CA PRO A 131 -2.47 2.85 -3.45
C PRO A 131 -3.28 4.04 -3.96
N PHE A 132 -3.17 4.36 -5.25
CA PHE A 132 -4.00 5.41 -5.86
C PHE A 132 -5.47 5.00 -5.91
N ILE A 133 -6.38 5.98 -5.75
CA ILE A 133 -7.81 5.78 -5.96
C ILE A 133 -8.03 5.20 -7.36
N GLY A 134 -8.90 4.18 -7.47
CA GLY A 134 -9.18 3.43 -8.69
C GLY A 134 -8.28 2.22 -8.94
N SER A 135 -7.12 2.10 -8.28
CA SER A 135 -6.23 0.94 -8.40
C SER A 135 -6.74 -0.28 -7.62
N THR A 136 -6.09 -1.43 -7.80
CA THR A 136 -6.34 -2.64 -7.01
C THR A 136 -5.19 -2.85 -6.02
N LEU A 137 -5.51 -3.03 -4.74
CA LEU A 137 -4.55 -3.34 -3.69
C LEU A 137 -4.64 -4.82 -3.29
N ARG A 138 -3.47 -5.45 -3.11
CA ARG A 138 -3.33 -6.81 -2.57
C ARG A 138 -2.42 -6.79 -1.35
N LEU A 139 -2.92 -7.30 -0.22
CA LEU A 139 -2.18 -7.39 1.05
C LEU A 139 -2.10 -8.84 1.46
N SER A 140 -0.91 -9.42 1.43
CA SER A 140 -0.70 -10.80 1.83
C SER A 140 -0.45 -10.91 3.32
N CYS A 141 -1.03 -11.94 3.92
CA CYS A 141 -0.82 -12.27 5.32
C CYS A 141 -0.93 -13.79 5.50
N SER A 142 0.12 -14.42 5.97
CA SER A 142 0.12 -15.83 6.31
C SER A 142 0.90 -16.11 7.58
N ALA A 143 0.53 -17.17 8.27
CA ALA A 143 1.17 -17.59 9.51
C ALA A 143 1.36 -19.11 9.54
N GLU A 144 2.30 -19.56 10.34
CA GLU A 144 2.54 -20.97 10.57
C GLU A 144 2.66 -21.30 12.05
N SER A 145 2.35 -22.53 12.40
CA SER A 145 2.47 -23.14 13.71
C SER A 145 2.21 -24.63 13.55
N ASP A 146 2.72 -25.48 14.45
CA ASP A 146 2.36 -26.90 14.49
C ASP A 146 0.87 -27.12 14.80
N LEU A 147 0.23 -26.14 15.41
CA LEU A 147 -1.20 -26.09 15.60
C LEU A 147 -1.81 -25.22 14.49
N SER A 148 -2.35 -25.85 13.45
CA SER A 148 -2.90 -25.23 12.24
C SER A 148 -3.53 -23.85 12.49
N PRO A 149 -2.88 -22.75 12.06
CA PRO A 149 -3.43 -21.41 12.28
C PRO A 149 -4.48 -21.06 11.24
N THR A 150 -5.43 -20.21 11.65
CA THR A 150 -6.36 -19.53 10.75
C THR A 150 -6.02 -18.05 10.68
N THR A 151 -6.11 -17.46 9.50
CA THR A 151 -5.89 -16.02 9.29
C THR A 151 -7.17 -15.35 8.82
N TYR A 152 -7.44 -14.15 9.31
CA TYR A 152 -8.53 -13.31 8.81
C TYR A 152 -8.17 -11.83 8.90
N TRP A 153 -8.87 -11.02 8.10
CA TRP A 153 -8.70 -9.58 8.05
C TRP A 153 -9.90 -8.86 8.66
N ARG A 154 -9.65 -7.73 9.29
CA ARG A 154 -10.67 -6.77 9.70
C ARG A 154 -10.21 -5.34 9.47
N LYS A 155 -11.13 -4.43 9.26
CA LYS A 155 -10.87 -2.99 9.29
C LYS A 155 -11.06 -2.48 10.71
N GLU A 156 -10.12 -1.67 11.20
CA GLU A 156 -10.21 -1.09 12.56
C GLU A 156 -11.47 -0.23 12.69
N GLY A 157 -12.20 -0.38 13.80
CA GLY A 157 -13.48 0.31 14.04
C GLY A 157 -14.69 -0.20 13.22
N LYS A 158 -14.53 -1.30 12.47
CA LYS A 158 -15.62 -1.95 11.73
C LYS A 158 -15.72 -3.42 12.10
N SER A 159 -16.96 -3.94 12.15
CA SER A 159 -17.21 -5.37 12.41
C SER A 159 -16.95 -6.26 11.22
N THR A 160 -17.11 -5.74 10.00
CA THR A 160 -16.92 -6.46 8.75
C THR A 160 -16.07 -5.66 7.77
N LEU A 161 -15.47 -6.34 6.81
CA LEU A 161 -14.86 -5.73 5.64
C LEU A 161 -15.94 -5.18 4.70
N SER A 162 -15.57 -4.26 3.81
CA SER A 162 -16.47 -3.74 2.76
C SER A 162 -16.84 -4.84 1.75
N LEU A 163 -18.01 -4.71 1.11
CA LEU A 163 -18.52 -5.71 0.15
C LEU A 163 -17.64 -5.86 -1.10
N ASP A 164 -16.84 -4.86 -1.43
CA ASP A 164 -15.88 -4.84 -2.54
C ASP A 164 -14.47 -5.34 -2.14
N SER A 165 -14.35 -5.90 -0.94
CA SER A 165 -13.15 -6.60 -0.47
C SER A 165 -13.32 -8.12 -0.58
N ASN A 166 -12.23 -8.81 -0.93
CA ASN A 166 -12.19 -10.26 -1.00
C ASN A 166 -10.94 -10.80 -0.28
N VAL A 167 -11.10 -11.85 0.51
CA VAL A 167 -9.97 -12.55 1.14
C VAL A 167 -9.80 -13.90 0.45
N LEU A 168 -8.65 -14.07 -0.18
CA LEU A 168 -8.32 -15.31 -0.88
C LEU A 168 -7.94 -16.42 0.12
N LEU A 169 -7.98 -17.68 -0.32
CA LEU A 169 -7.65 -18.85 0.51
C LEU A 169 -6.24 -18.82 1.10
N ASN A 170 -5.31 -18.13 0.44
CA ASN A 170 -3.93 -17.96 0.92
C ASN A 170 -3.76 -16.79 1.92
N GLY A 171 -4.85 -16.23 2.44
CA GLY A 171 -4.82 -15.12 3.39
C GLY A 171 -4.60 -13.73 2.77
N THR A 172 -4.59 -13.60 1.43
CA THR A 172 -4.43 -12.30 0.76
C THR A 172 -5.75 -11.52 0.76
N LEU A 173 -5.76 -10.33 1.36
CA LEU A 173 -6.84 -9.35 1.21
C LEU A 173 -6.68 -8.63 -0.13
N VAL A 174 -7.74 -8.62 -0.93
CA VAL A 174 -7.84 -7.90 -2.21
C VAL A 174 -8.91 -6.82 -2.08
N LEU A 175 -8.52 -5.57 -2.29
CA LEU A 175 -9.42 -4.42 -2.41
C LEU A 175 -9.42 -4.01 -3.88
N GLN A 176 -10.54 -4.24 -4.56
CA GLN A 176 -10.72 -3.84 -5.96
C GLN A 176 -11.21 -2.39 -6.02
N THR A 177 -10.69 -1.64 -7.00
CA THR A 177 -11.11 -0.25 -7.25
C THR A 177 -11.07 0.59 -5.97
N ILE A 178 -9.86 0.85 -5.47
CA ILE A 178 -9.63 1.63 -4.24
C ILE A 178 -10.43 2.93 -4.26
N LYS A 179 -11.09 3.20 -3.15
CA LYS A 179 -11.90 4.41 -2.89
C LYS A 179 -11.43 5.06 -1.60
N LYS A 180 -11.77 6.32 -1.38
CA LYS A 180 -11.51 7.03 -0.12
C LYS A 180 -12.11 6.29 1.10
N THR A 181 -13.20 5.58 0.92
CA THR A 181 -13.80 4.74 1.95
C THR A 181 -12.95 3.55 2.39
N HIS A 182 -11.94 3.16 1.60
CA HIS A 182 -10.99 2.10 1.96
C HIS A 182 -9.84 2.59 2.84
N GLU A 183 -9.65 3.89 2.99
CA GLU A 183 -8.62 4.42 3.89
C GLU A 183 -8.84 4.01 5.33
N GLY A 184 -7.73 3.97 6.07
CA GLY A 184 -7.69 3.61 7.47
C GLY A 184 -6.85 2.37 7.74
N SER A 185 -6.97 1.85 8.95
CA SER A 185 -6.16 0.74 9.43
C SER A 185 -6.86 -0.60 9.22
N TYR A 186 -6.12 -1.55 8.67
CA TYR A 186 -6.53 -2.95 8.55
C TYR A 186 -5.63 -3.82 9.41
N ILE A 187 -6.21 -4.85 9.98
CA ILE A 187 -5.53 -5.77 10.89
C ILE A 187 -5.67 -7.17 10.32
N CYS A 188 -4.53 -7.80 10.02
CA CYS A 188 -4.45 -9.24 9.84
C CYS A 188 -4.28 -9.90 11.19
N LYS A 189 -5.14 -10.82 11.51
CA LYS A 189 -5.12 -11.61 12.73
C LYS A 189 -4.90 -13.07 12.39
N ALA A 190 -3.88 -13.68 13.00
CA ALA A 190 -3.64 -15.11 12.93
C ALA A 190 -3.86 -15.73 14.29
N SER A 191 -4.59 -16.83 14.35
CA SER A 191 -4.95 -17.51 15.60
C SER A 191 -4.80 -19.01 15.44
N ASN A 192 -4.32 -19.67 16.49
CA ASN A 192 -4.41 -21.11 16.69
C ASN A 192 -5.15 -21.41 18.02
N ALA A 193 -5.15 -22.68 18.47
CA ALA A 193 -5.83 -23.09 19.70
C ALA A 193 -5.26 -22.47 20.98
N LEU A 194 -4.04 -21.92 20.97
CA LEU A 194 -3.34 -21.43 22.16
C LEU A 194 -3.17 -19.92 22.18
N THR A 195 -2.96 -19.28 21.01
CA THR A 195 -2.57 -17.88 20.96
C THR A 195 -3.05 -17.18 19.69
N THR A 196 -2.94 -15.87 19.71
CA THR A 196 -3.29 -14.98 18.61
C THR A 196 -2.22 -13.92 18.43
N ILE A 197 -1.86 -13.63 17.18
CA ILE A 197 -0.95 -12.55 16.79
C ILE A 197 -1.63 -11.63 15.78
N GLU A 198 -1.25 -10.36 15.78
CA GLU A 198 -1.84 -9.34 14.90
C GLU A 198 -0.75 -8.58 14.15
N ALA A 199 -1.06 -8.19 12.92
CA ALA A 199 -0.26 -7.28 12.10
C ALA A 199 -1.17 -6.19 11.54
N LYS A 200 -0.78 -4.92 11.71
CA LYS A 200 -1.56 -3.75 11.29
C LYS A 200 -0.92 -3.13 10.06
N VAL A 201 -1.76 -2.70 9.11
CA VAL A 201 -1.39 -1.91 7.93
C VAL A 201 -2.30 -0.70 7.81
N LYS A 202 -1.73 0.48 7.55
CA LYS A 202 -2.46 1.71 7.27
C LYS A 202 -2.56 1.92 5.76
N ILE A 203 -3.75 2.21 5.26
CA ILE A 203 -4.03 2.53 3.87
C ILE A 203 -4.35 4.01 3.76
N ASN A 204 -3.57 4.75 2.96
CA ASN A 204 -3.84 6.10 2.52
C ASN A 204 -4.00 6.07 1.00
N SER A 205 -4.99 6.75 0.44
CA SER A 205 -5.35 6.60 -0.96
C SER A 205 -5.43 7.96 -1.65
N PRO A 206 -4.30 8.50 -2.17
CA PRO A 206 -4.29 9.76 -2.88
C PRO A 206 -4.97 9.65 -4.25
N ILE A 207 -5.48 10.78 -4.75
CA ILE A 207 -5.89 10.94 -6.15
C ILE A 207 -4.62 11.02 -7.00
N ALA A 208 -4.65 10.46 -8.21
CA ALA A 208 -3.53 10.52 -9.14
C ALA A 208 -3.25 11.97 -9.59
N THR A 209 -1.98 12.34 -9.72
CA THR A 209 -1.58 13.71 -10.07
C THR A 209 -1.71 14.02 -11.56
N SER A 210 -1.74 13.01 -12.43
CA SER A 210 -1.81 13.16 -13.89
C SER A 210 -2.27 11.88 -14.58
N CYS A 211 -2.63 11.98 -15.87
CA CYS A 211 -2.96 10.81 -16.69
C CYS A 211 -1.78 9.82 -16.84
N SER A 212 -0.55 10.29 -16.76
CA SER A 212 0.62 9.40 -16.78
C SER A 212 0.71 8.54 -15.52
N VAL A 213 0.34 9.07 -14.34
CA VAL A 213 0.21 8.31 -13.10
C VAL A 213 -0.96 7.33 -13.19
N ILE A 214 -2.11 7.78 -13.74
CA ILE A 214 -3.27 6.90 -13.96
C ILE A 214 -2.91 5.74 -14.86
N LYS A 215 -2.25 5.96 -16.00
CA LYS A 215 -1.84 4.89 -16.93
C LYS A 215 -0.91 3.89 -16.26
N LYS A 216 0.01 4.37 -15.43
CA LYS A 216 1.01 3.52 -14.76
C LYS A 216 0.42 2.65 -13.63
N TYR A 217 -0.54 3.17 -12.85
CA TYR A 217 -0.95 2.55 -11.58
C TYR A 217 -2.44 2.22 -11.47
N VAL A 218 -3.29 2.77 -12.35
CA VAL A 218 -4.75 2.66 -12.22
C VAL A 218 -5.39 1.99 -13.43
N SER A 219 -5.25 2.56 -14.62
CA SER A 219 -5.94 2.11 -15.84
C SER A 219 -5.21 2.56 -17.10
N SER A 220 -5.16 1.70 -18.13
CA SER A 220 -4.66 2.01 -19.46
C SER A 220 -5.78 2.36 -20.47
N VAL A 221 -7.01 2.58 -20.00
CA VAL A 221 -8.16 2.90 -20.86
C VAL A 221 -8.30 4.42 -20.97
N SER A 222 -8.44 4.94 -22.21
CA SER A 222 -8.71 6.34 -22.45
C SER A 222 -10.10 6.73 -21.95
N GLY A 223 -10.24 7.93 -21.36
CA GLY A 223 -11.50 8.40 -20.80
C GLY A 223 -11.34 9.59 -19.85
N ASN A 224 -12.44 9.95 -19.19
CA ASN A 224 -12.43 11.02 -18.20
C ASN A 224 -12.03 10.49 -16.83
N TYR A 225 -11.08 11.18 -16.19
CA TYR A 225 -10.56 10.87 -14.86
C TYR A 225 -10.46 12.14 -14.02
N VAL A 226 -10.50 11.98 -12.71
CA VAL A 226 -10.21 13.07 -11.78
C VAL A 226 -8.72 13.02 -11.42
N ILE A 227 -8.06 14.18 -11.48
CA ILE A 227 -6.65 14.32 -11.07
C ILE A 227 -6.51 15.40 -9.99
N ASP A 228 -5.44 15.28 -9.22
CA ASP A 228 -5.06 16.21 -8.16
C ASP A 228 -3.55 16.49 -8.23
N PRO A 229 -3.12 17.45 -9.08
CA PRO A 229 -1.70 17.66 -9.33
C PRO A 229 -0.88 18.15 -8.13
N ASP A 230 -1.49 18.81 -7.16
CA ASP A 230 -0.81 19.35 -5.96
C ASP A 230 -1.12 18.57 -4.68
N GLY A 231 -1.97 17.53 -4.77
CA GLY A 231 -2.26 16.61 -3.69
C GLY A 231 -3.20 17.13 -2.62
N GLU A 232 -3.39 16.35 -1.56
CA GLU A 232 -4.33 16.69 -0.49
C GLU A 232 -3.98 18.01 0.20
N GLY A 233 -4.99 18.87 0.40
CA GLY A 233 -4.86 20.17 1.03
C GLY A 233 -4.46 21.31 0.09
N GLY A 234 -4.22 21.03 -1.19
CA GLY A 234 -4.00 22.00 -2.24
C GLY A 234 -5.29 22.54 -2.88
N LEU A 235 -5.24 22.75 -4.19
CA LEU A 235 -6.42 23.13 -4.98
C LEU A 235 -7.36 21.94 -5.14
N ALA A 236 -8.65 22.21 -5.39
CA ALA A 236 -9.62 21.14 -5.60
C ALA A 236 -9.23 20.23 -6.79
N PRO A 237 -9.38 18.90 -6.66
CA PRO A 237 -9.25 17.97 -7.78
C PRO A 237 -10.19 18.35 -8.94
N PHE A 238 -9.79 18.06 -10.18
CA PHE A 238 -10.59 18.40 -11.37
C PHE A 238 -10.59 17.26 -12.39
N SER A 239 -11.62 17.27 -13.27
CA SER A 239 -11.81 16.24 -14.28
C SER A 239 -11.07 16.61 -15.56
N VAL A 240 -10.38 15.61 -16.14
CA VAL A 240 -9.62 15.75 -17.39
C VAL A 240 -9.88 14.55 -18.30
N PHE A 241 -9.65 14.71 -19.60
CA PHE A 241 -9.58 13.58 -20.51
C PHE A 241 -8.15 13.01 -20.54
N CYS A 242 -8.04 11.72 -20.27
CA CYS A 242 -6.79 10.99 -20.41
C CYS A 242 -6.78 10.25 -21.74
N ASP A 243 -5.86 10.61 -22.63
CA ASP A 243 -5.55 9.81 -23.80
C ASP A 243 -4.42 8.85 -23.48
N MET A 244 -4.75 7.55 -23.52
CA MET A 244 -3.78 6.49 -23.20
C MET A 244 -3.07 5.95 -24.43
N THR A 245 -3.33 6.50 -25.62
CA THR A 245 -2.84 6.01 -26.92
C THR A 245 -1.95 7.00 -27.67
N ASP A 246 -2.10 8.31 -27.47
CA ASP A 246 -1.43 9.38 -28.24
C ASP A 246 0.10 9.30 -28.15
N LYS A 247 0.65 9.09 -26.98
CA LYS A 247 2.10 8.91 -26.77
C LYS A 247 2.41 7.49 -26.29
N SER A 248 3.32 6.82 -26.96
CA SER A 248 3.70 5.44 -26.61
C SER A 248 4.18 5.36 -25.14
N GLY A 249 3.60 4.45 -24.38
CA GLY A 249 4.01 4.15 -23.01
C GLY A 249 3.52 5.10 -21.91
N VAL A 250 3.04 6.31 -22.22
CA VAL A 250 2.58 7.29 -21.23
C VAL A 250 1.12 7.68 -21.43
N GLY A 251 0.45 8.11 -20.36
CA GLY A 251 -0.87 8.72 -20.44
C GLY A 251 -0.75 10.22 -20.66
N VAL A 252 -1.54 10.76 -21.60
CA VAL A 252 -1.56 12.18 -21.93
C VAL A 252 -2.75 12.83 -21.27
N THR A 253 -2.51 13.84 -20.45
CA THR A 253 -3.56 14.70 -19.88
C THR A 253 -3.92 15.75 -20.93
N VAL A 254 -5.16 15.75 -21.38
CA VAL A 254 -5.67 16.61 -22.45
C VAL A 254 -6.68 17.59 -21.88
N ILE A 255 -6.42 18.89 -22.05
CA ILE A 255 -7.29 19.97 -21.57
C ILE A 255 -7.79 20.77 -22.76
N SER A 256 -9.11 20.81 -22.93
CA SER A 256 -9.79 21.60 -23.96
C SER A 256 -10.02 23.05 -23.52
N HIS A 257 -10.28 23.92 -24.49
CA HIS A 257 -10.60 25.33 -24.26
C HIS A 257 -11.55 25.90 -25.35
N ASP A 258 -12.00 27.12 -25.16
CA ASP A 258 -12.99 27.80 -26.01
C ASP A 258 -12.43 28.42 -27.31
N SER A 259 -11.17 28.14 -27.66
CA SER A 259 -10.50 28.80 -28.80
C SER A 259 -9.74 27.80 -29.70
N GLU A 260 -10.27 26.56 -29.81
CA GLU A 260 -9.67 25.49 -30.63
C GLU A 260 -10.00 25.60 -32.12
N SER A 261 -11.09 26.28 -32.46
CA SER A 261 -11.50 26.45 -33.83
C SER A 261 -10.66 27.47 -34.57
N ARG A 262 -10.45 27.25 -35.90
CA ARG A 262 -9.82 28.20 -36.78
C ARG A 262 -10.61 29.51 -36.77
N THR A 263 -10.03 30.59 -36.27
CA THR A 263 -10.74 31.87 -36.01
C THR A 263 -10.12 32.99 -36.86
N HIS A 264 -10.99 33.74 -37.53
CA HIS A 264 -10.61 34.86 -38.38
C HIS A 264 -10.26 36.10 -37.56
N VAL A 265 -9.17 36.79 -37.95
CA VAL A 265 -8.70 38.06 -37.41
C VAL A 265 -8.62 39.06 -38.55
N LYS A 266 -9.43 40.15 -38.51
CA LYS A 266 -9.47 41.20 -39.51
C LYS A 266 -9.93 42.52 -38.89
N GLY A 267 -9.34 43.66 -39.33
CA GLY A 267 -9.71 44.97 -38.89
C GLY A 267 -8.95 45.50 -37.66
N TYR A 268 -7.82 44.90 -37.32
CA TYR A 268 -6.99 45.27 -36.16
C TYR A 268 -5.59 45.69 -36.60
N GLU A 269 -5.33 46.99 -36.67
CA GLU A 269 -4.10 47.54 -37.21
C GLU A 269 -2.96 47.62 -36.18
N ARG A 270 -3.29 48.18 -34.98
CA ARG A 270 -2.23 48.38 -33.97
C ARG A 270 -1.69 47.09 -33.42
N PRO A 271 -0.40 47.06 -33.06
CA PRO A 271 0.21 45.88 -32.41
C PRO A 271 -0.64 45.30 -31.30
N GLY A 272 -1.00 44.01 -31.43
CA GLY A 272 -1.80 43.26 -30.45
C GLY A 272 -3.16 43.84 -30.13
N SER A 273 -3.74 44.66 -31.00
CA SER A 273 -5.07 45.27 -30.77
C SER A 273 -6.22 44.27 -30.81
N TYR A 274 -6.09 43.16 -31.56
CA TYR A 274 -6.94 41.98 -31.35
C TYR A 274 -6.51 41.27 -30.07
N SER A 275 -7.50 40.88 -29.27
CA SER A 275 -7.27 40.18 -28.00
C SER A 275 -8.26 39.05 -27.81
N ARG A 276 -7.76 37.82 -27.55
CA ARG A 276 -8.57 36.66 -27.22
C ARG A 276 -8.11 36.02 -25.95
N ASP A 277 -8.86 36.13 -24.88
CA ASP A 277 -8.63 35.36 -23.64
C ASP A 277 -9.01 33.89 -23.83
N ILE A 278 -8.22 32.98 -23.29
CA ILE A 278 -8.43 31.55 -23.42
C ILE A 278 -9.02 31.01 -22.11
N HIS A 279 -10.20 30.39 -22.22
CA HIS A 279 -10.89 29.78 -21.08
C HIS A 279 -10.81 28.26 -21.17
N TYR A 280 -10.09 27.66 -20.26
CA TYR A 280 -9.87 26.20 -20.21
C TYR A 280 -11.07 25.50 -19.56
N THR A 281 -11.51 24.39 -20.16
CA THR A 281 -12.68 23.65 -19.70
C THR A 281 -12.36 22.85 -18.43
N GLY A 282 -13.13 23.11 -17.37
CA GLY A 282 -13.08 22.32 -16.13
C GLY A 282 -11.85 22.54 -15.24
N ALA A 283 -10.96 23.50 -15.60
CA ALA A 283 -9.78 23.80 -14.80
C ALA A 283 -9.42 25.29 -14.86
N ASN A 284 -8.89 25.83 -13.78
CA ASN A 284 -8.32 27.17 -13.73
C ASN A 284 -6.81 27.18 -14.00
N LEU A 285 -6.25 28.37 -14.28
CA LEU A 285 -4.82 28.50 -14.60
C LEU A 285 -3.87 27.99 -13.49
N SER A 286 -4.27 28.12 -12.22
CA SER A 286 -3.46 27.63 -11.09
C SER A 286 -3.41 26.11 -11.04
N GLN A 287 -4.54 25.44 -11.27
CA GLN A 287 -4.59 23.96 -11.39
C GLN A 287 -3.75 23.49 -12.58
N LEU A 288 -3.82 24.19 -13.73
CA LEU A 288 -3.02 23.86 -14.90
C LEU A 288 -1.53 24.13 -14.70
N ALA A 289 -1.16 25.16 -13.93
CA ALA A 289 0.21 25.42 -13.52
C ALA A 289 0.78 24.25 -12.68
N ASN A 290 -0.01 23.70 -11.75
CA ASN A 290 0.38 22.54 -10.98
C ASN A 290 0.49 21.29 -11.88
N LEU A 291 -0.43 21.09 -12.83
CA LEU A 291 -0.35 20.00 -13.81
C LEU A 291 0.95 20.07 -14.63
N THR A 292 1.33 21.26 -15.13
CA THR A 292 2.58 21.41 -15.88
C THR A 292 3.83 21.15 -15.03
N ARG A 293 3.76 21.40 -13.73
CA ARG A 293 4.87 21.12 -12.78
C ARG A 293 5.11 19.64 -12.55
N VAL A 294 4.03 18.83 -12.41
CA VAL A 294 4.11 17.39 -12.17
C VAL A 294 4.27 16.55 -13.43
N SER A 295 4.21 17.18 -14.60
CA SER A 295 4.39 16.53 -15.90
C SER A 295 5.83 16.72 -16.40
N LEU A 296 6.42 15.69 -17.00
CA LEU A 296 7.76 15.78 -17.59
C LEU A 296 7.77 16.75 -18.77
N GLN A 297 6.74 16.70 -19.59
CA GLN A 297 6.58 17.52 -20.80
C GLN A 297 5.14 18.03 -20.91
N CYS A 298 4.99 19.24 -21.43
CA CYS A 298 3.71 19.76 -21.88
C CYS A 298 3.89 20.40 -23.26
N GLU A 299 2.84 20.34 -24.06
CA GLU A 299 2.80 20.96 -25.38
C GLU A 299 1.43 21.58 -25.66
N GLN A 300 1.41 22.68 -26.39
CA GLN A 300 0.21 23.28 -26.92
C GLN A 300 0.47 23.74 -28.35
N PHE A 301 -0.23 23.16 -29.32
CA PHE A 301 -0.08 23.52 -30.72
C PHE A 301 -0.63 24.91 -30.96
N ILE A 302 0.10 25.75 -31.72
CA ILE A 302 -0.36 27.06 -32.16
C ILE A 302 -0.08 27.24 -33.64
N LYS A 303 -1.02 27.85 -34.38
CA LYS A 303 -0.88 28.19 -35.79
C LYS A 303 -1.42 29.57 -36.04
N TYR A 304 -0.76 30.35 -36.87
CA TYR A 304 -1.29 31.55 -37.47
C TYR A 304 -1.12 31.49 -38.99
N GLU A 305 -2.19 31.67 -39.72
CA GLU A 305 -2.26 31.78 -41.15
C GLU A 305 -2.43 33.27 -41.50
N CYS A 306 -1.58 33.84 -42.28
CA CYS A 306 -1.47 35.27 -42.55
C CYS A 306 -1.57 35.56 -44.05
N HIS A 307 -2.19 36.69 -44.37
CA HIS A 307 -2.27 37.27 -45.69
C HIS A 307 -2.04 38.79 -45.53
N GLY A 308 -0.86 39.28 -45.97
CA GLY A 308 -0.41 40.64 -45.76
C GLY A 308 -0.29 41.10 -44.30
N SER A 309 -0.18 40.15 -43.34
CA SER A 309 -0.13 40.41 -41.89
C SER A 309 1.15 39.80 -41.33
N ILE A 310 1.81 40.48 -40.39
CA ILE A 310 3.16 40.13 -39.88
C ILE A 310 3.17 39.86 -38.38
N PHE A 311 4.24 39.17 -37.91
CA PHE A 311 4.55 39.04 -36.48
C PHE A 311 5.46 40.16 -35.98
N TRP A 312 6.39 40.64 -36.84
CA TRP A 312 7.42 41.57 -36.45
C TRP A 312 7.54 42.77 -37.38
N PHE A 313 7.36 43.96 -36.82
CA PHE A 313 7.94 45.17 -37.41
C PHE A 313 9.36 45.39 -36.96
N PRO A 314 10.15 46.21 -37.64
CA PRO A 314 11.44 46.63 -37.14
C PRO A 314 11.28 47.18 -35.72
N HIS A 315 11.83 46.44 -34.73
CA HIS A 315 11.91 46.77 -33.31
C HIS A 315 10.67 46.49 -32.44
N GLN A 316 9.57 45.92 -32.96
CA GLN A 316 8.45 45.55 -32.09
C GLN A 316 7.64 44.36 -32.64
N ALA A 317 7.10 43.54 -31.73
CA ALA A 317 6.20 42.46 -32.12
C ALA A 317 4.75 42.98 -32.29
N ASP A 318 4.15 42.70 -33.48
CA ASP A 318 2.76 42.96 -33.78
C ASP A 318 1.80 41.91 -33.29
N SER A 319 2.24 40.66 -33.29
CA SER A 319 1.49 39.52 -32.85
C SER A 319 2.29 38.70 -31.83
N TRP A 320 1.63 38.18 -30.80
CA TRP A 320 2.24 37.38 -29.77
C TRP A 320 1.20 36.56 -29.01
N TRP A 321 1.69 35.59 -28.24
CA TRP A 321 0.88 34.93 -27.24
C TRP A 321 1.29 35.37 -25.83
N VAL A 322 0.38 35.19 -24.87
CA VAL A 322 0.59 35.56 -23.44
C VAL A 322 0.62 34.32 -22.62
N SER A 323 1.69 34.19 -21.81
CA SER A 323 1.86 33.06 -20.90
C SER A 323 0.82 33.06 -19.80
N ARG A 324 0.69 31.95 -19.07
CA ARG A 324 -0.18 31.85 -17.87
C ARG A 324 0.13 32.93 -16.84
N ASP A 325 1.39 33.36 -16.76
CA ASP A 325 1.84 34.37 -15.79
C ASP A 325 1.72 35.81 -16.34
N SER A 326 1.01 35.99 -17.45
CA SER A 326 0.76 37.29 -18.11
C SER A 326 1.99 37.92 -18.79
N GLU A 327 3.00 37.12 -19.12
CA GLU A 327 4.19 37.58 -19.84
C GLU A 327 3.92 37.61 -21.37
N LYS A 328 4.43 38.61 -22.05
CA LYS A 328 4.42 38.71 -23.51
C LYS A 328 5.45 37.74 -24.08
N MET A 329 4.99 36.76 -24.85
CA MET A 329 5.83 35.73 -25.47
C MET A 329 5.95 35.99 -26.98
N THR A 330 7.15 36.33 -27.42
CA THR A 330 7.43 36.78 -28.78
C THR A 330 8.01 35.72 -29.70
N TYR A 331 8.13 34.46 -29.25
CA TYR A 331 8.41 33.31 -30.12
C TYR A 331 7.12 32.57 -30.46
N TRP A 332 7.10 31.84 -31.57
CA TRP A 332 5.94 31.13 -32.05
C TRP A 332 6.11 29.61 -32.04
N GLY A 333 5.07 28.86 -32.41
CA GLY A 333 5.06 27.41 -32.39
C GLY A 333 6.22 26.77 -33.15
N GLY A 334 6.88 25.77 -32.54
CA GLY A 334 8.03 25.08 -33.10
C GLY A 334 9.37 25.80 -32.92
N ALA A 335 9.38 27.02 -32.38
CA ALA A 335 10.62 27.74 -32.06
C ALA A 335 11.02 27.58 -30.59
N SER A 336 12.30 27.78 -30.30
CA SER A 336 12.82 27.74 -28.94
C SER A 336 12.31 28.90 -28.10
N PRO A 337 12.03 28.70 -26.84
CA PRO A 337 11.65 29.76 -25.89
C PRO A 337 12.64 30.93 -25.93
N GLY A 338 12.10 32.15 -25.97
CA GLY A 338 12.90 33.38 -25.98
C GLY A 338 13.65 33.70 -27.28
N SER A 339 13.50 32.88 -28.33
CA SER A 339 14.19 33.08 -29.59
C SER A 339 13.71 34.29 -30.40
N GLY A 340 12.48 34.76 -30.17
CA GLY A 340 11.86 35.77 -31.02
C GLY A 340 11.59 35.31 -32.45
N LYS A 341 11.45 34.00 -32.68
CA LYS A 341 11.34 33.38 -34.00
C LYS A 341 10.11 32.48 -34.11
N CYS A 342 9.80 32.13 -35.37
CA CYS A 342 8.94 30.97 -35.69
C CYS A 342 9.79 29.75 -36.04
N ALA A 343 9.16 28.59 -36.25
CA ALA A 343 9.87 27.33 -36.58
C ALA A 343 10.80 27.50 -37.79
N CYS A 344 10.36 28.15 -38.87
CA CYS A 344 11.17 28.40 -40.07
C CYS A 344 12.43 29.22 -39.77
N GLY A 345 12.34 30.20 -38.84
CA GLY A 345 13.48 31.02 -38.43
C GLY A 345 14.53 30.27 -37.61
N MET A 346 14.15 29.11 -37.00
CA MET A 346 15.11 28.24 -36.34
C MET A 346 15.97 27.43 -37.30
N THR A 347 15.47 27.19 -38.51
CA THR A 347 16.09 26.36 -39.54
C THR A 347 16.53 27.15 -40.77
N ASN A 348 16.36 28.50 -40.75
CA ASN A 348 16.61 29.41 -41.86
C ASN A 348 15.85 29.00 -43.15
N SER A 349 14.60 28.56 -43.00
CA SER A 349 13.75 28.07 -44.09
C SER A 349 12.47 28.91 -44.28
N CYS A 350 12.45 30.14 -43.76
CA CYS A 350 11.33 31.05 -43.94
C CYS A 350 11.19 31.48 -45.43
N ALA A 351 9.99 31.90 -45.81
CA ALA A 351 9.64 32.32 -47.15
C ALA A 351 10.47 33.52 -47.66
N ASP A 352 10.96 34.36 -46.75
CA ASP A 352 12.03 35.35 -46.99
C ASP A 352 13.21 34.99 -46.09
N PRO A 353 14.41 34.77 -46.64
CA PRO A 353 15.61 34.41 -45.86
C PRO A 353 16.05 35.49 -44.85
N ASN A 354 15.60 36.73 -45.01
CA ASN A 354 15.94 37.83 -44.10
C ASN A 354 14.96 37.98 -42.94
N THR A 355 13.91 37.17 -42.88
CA THR A 355 12.89 37.22 -41.84
C THR A 355 12.99 36.04 -40.87
N VAL A 356 12.31 36.11 -39.75
CA VAL A 356 12.29 35.08 -38.67
C VAL A 356 11.00 34.29 -38.63
N CYS A 357 9.98 34.69 -39.38
CA CYS A 357 8.72 33.99 -39.57
C CYS A 357 8.27 34.04 -41.03
N ASN A 358 7.46 33.10 -41.52
CA ASN A 358 6.93 33.09 -42.86
C ASN A 358 6.01 34.28 -43.11
N CYS A 359 5.21 34.68 -42.11
CA CYS A 359 4.30 35.81 -42.17
C CYS A 359 5.04 37.13 -42.37
N ASP A 360 6.28 37.28 -41.91
CA ASP A 360 7.07 38.50 -41.98
C ASP A 360 7.53 38.83 -43.41
N LYS A 361 7.28 37.97 -44.40
CA LYS A 361 7.46 38.29 -45.80
C LYS A 361 6.55 39.41 -46.26
N ASN A 362 5.45 39.59 -45.55
CA ASN A 362 4.47 40.68 -45.75
C ASN A 362 4.04 40.82 -47.23
N ASP A 363 3.60 39.73 -47.81
CA ASP A 363 3.04 39.71 -49.19
C ASP A 363 1.57 39.27 -49.15
N LEU A 364 0.86 39.54 -50.23
CA LEU A 364 -0.58 39.21 -50.35
C LEU A 364 -0.77 37.74 -50.78
N GLU A 365 0.07 36.83 -50.24
CA GLU A 365 -0.08 35.41 -50.38
C GLU A 365 -0.34 34.75 -49.02
N TRP A 366 -1.21 33.73 -48.98
CA TRP A 366 -1.44 32.98 -47.75
C TRP A 366 -0.18 32.22 -47.32
N ARG A 367 0.30 32.55 -46.12
CA ARG A 367 1.43 31.91 -45.46
C ARG A 367 0.99 31.43 -44.11
N GLY A 368 1.88 30.77 -43.39
CA GLY A 368 1.55 30.37 -42.03
C GLY A 368 2.79 29.89 -41.26
N ASP A 369 2.72 30.12 -39.98
CA ASP A 369 3.66 29.67 -38.99
C ASP A 369 2.92 28.84 -37.93
N SER A 370 3.46 27.64 -37.67
CA SER A 370 2.83 26.69 -36.75
C SER A 370 3.81 25.75 -36.08
N GLY A 371 3.39 25.20 -34.97
CA GLY A 371 4.13 24.16 -34.25
C GLY A 371 3.73 24.08 -32.77
N PRO A 372 4.31 23.20 -32.00
CA PRO A 372 4.06 23.11 -30.57
C PRO A 372 4.82 24.22 -29.80
N LEU A 373 4.16 24.80 -28.83
CA LEU A 373 4.77 25.52 -27.72
C LEU A 373 5.10 24.46 -26.64
N THR A 374 6.32 24.43 -26.14
CA THR A 374 6.81 23.33 -25.28
C THR A 374 7.37 23.80 -23.94
N ASP A 375 7.46 25.10 -23.69
CA ASP A 375 7.90 25.62 -22.41
C ASP A 375 6.81 25.43 -21.33
N ARG A 376 6.89 24.33 -20.62
CA ARG A 376 5.95 24.00 -19.55
C ARG A 376 5.91 25.02 -18.41
N SER A 377 6.95 25.87 -18.27
CA SER A 377 6.98 26.93 -17.28
C SER A 377 6.08 28.11 -17.66
N LYS A 378 5.79 28.28 -18.95
CA LYS A 378 4.96 29.36 -19.50
C LYS A 378 3.56 28.92 -19.95
N LEU A 379 3.40 27.63 -20.25
CA LEU A 379 2.10 27.05 -20.59
C LEU A 379 1.17 26.91 -19.37
N PRO A 380 -0.15 26.97 -19.58
CA PRO A 380 -0.86 27.11 -20.86
C PRO A 380 -0.89 28.54 -21.38
N VAL A 381 -1.23 28.69 -22.68
CA VAL A 381 -1.49 30.00 -23.30
C VAL A 381 -2.68 30.65 -22.62
N LYS A 382 -2.50 31.88 -22.08
CA LYS A 382 -3.55 32.63 -21.40
C LYS A 382 -4.33 33.50 -22.36
N GLN A 383 -3.65 34.09 -23.37
CA GLN A 383 -4.27 35.04 -24.29
C GLN A 383 -3.52 35.04 -25.62
N LEU A 384 -4.20 35.30 -26.70
CA LEU A 384 -3.65 35.58 -28.04
C LEU A 384 -3.81 37.05 -28.37
N ARG A 385 -2.80 37.61 -29.01
CA ARG A 385 -2.77 39.03 -29.46
C ARG A 385 -2.30 39.08 -30.91
N PHE A 386 -3.05 39.83 -31.76
CA PHE A 386 -2.70 40.04 -33.16
C PHE A 386 -2.90 41.50 -33.52
N GLY A 387 -2.08 41.99 -34.44
CA GLY A 387 -2.16 43.27 -35.12
C GLY A 387 -1.97 43.10 -36.61
N ASP A 388 -1.78 44.22 -37.33
CA ASP A 388 -1.48 44.27 -38.78
C ASP A 388 -2.51 43.48 -39.62
N THR A 389 -3.77 43.71 -39.35
CA THR A 389 -4.92 43.14 -40.09
C THR A 389 -5.97 44.19 -40.40
N GLY A 390 -5.59 45.49 -40.42
CA GLY A 390 -6.49 46.62 -40.50
C GLY A 390 -6.63 47.23 -41.89
N HIS A 391 -5.65 47.03 -42.75
CA HIS A 391 -5.68 47.58 -44.11
C HIS A 391 -6.33 46.64 -45.13
N GLY A 392 -6.58 47.14 -46.34
CA GLY A 392 -7.23 46.35 -47.39
C GLY A 392 -6.34 45.16 -47.83
N GLY A 393 -6.85 43.97 -47.68
CA GLY A 393 -6.14 42.73 -48.01
C GLY A 393 -5.37 42.06 -46.87
N GLU A 394 -5.23 42.73 -45.74
CA GLU A 394 -4.62 42.17 -44.53
C GLU A 394 -5.60 41.38 -43.67
N GLU A 395 -5.28 40.18 -43.42
CA GLU A 395 -6.09 39.30 -42.55
C GLU A 395 -5.33 38.05 -42.11
N GLY A 396 -5.83 37.38 -41.10
CA GLY A 396 -5.25 36.12 -40.65
C GLY A 396 -6.26 35.19 -40.01
N TYR A 397 -5.81 33.96 -39.76
CA TYR A 397 -6.54 32.97 -38.98
C TYR A 397 -5.64 32.36 -37.97
N TYR A 398 -6.08 32.24 -36.73
CA TYR A 398 -5.36 31.47 -35.75
C TYR A 398 -6.07 30.15 -35.43
N THR A 399 -5.30 29.19 -34.98
CA THR A 399 -5.77 27.96 -34.36
C THR A 399 -4.89 27.68 -33.16
N LEU A 400 -5.52 27.48 -32.01
CA LEU A 400 -4.83 27.05 -30.79
C LEU A 400 -5.29 25.62 -30.41
N GLY A 401 -4.37 24.69 -30.32
CA GLY A 401 -4.65 23.31 -29.94
C GLY A 401 -4.86 23.15 -28.44
N LYS A 402 -5.34 21.98 -28.06
CA LYS A 402 -5.50 21.58 -26.65
C LYS A 402 -4.15 21.59 -25.94
N LEU A 403 -4.18 21.93 -24.64
CA LEU A 403 -3.01 21.68 -23.81
C LEU A 403 -2.87 20.18 -23.58
N LYS A 404 -1.68 19.63 -23.83
CA LYS A 404 -1.34 18.25 -23.60
C LYS A 404 -0.15 18.17 -22.66
N CYS A 405 -0.29 17.45 -21.52
CA CYS A 405 0.79 17.23 -20.58
C CYS A 405 1.00 15.72 -20.35
N PHE A 406 2.24 15.26 -20.31
CA PHE A 406 2.59 13.84 -20.23
C PHE A 406 3.93 13.58 -19.56
N GLY A 407 4.15 12.31 -19.19
CA GLY A 407 5.28 11.90 -18.37
C GLY A 407 5.12 12.29 -16.91
N ILE A 408 5.97 11.73 -16.06
CA ILE A 408 6.02 12.01 -14.61
C ILE A 408 7.32 12.75 -14.35
N ALA A 409 7.24 13.98 -13.82
CA ALA A 409 8.39 14.83 -13.50
C ALA A 409 9.15 14.36 -12.27
#